data_8eb92c28667446c8e1f917296a6a0221
#
_entry.id   8eb92c28667446c8e1f917296a6a0221
#
_cell.length_a   1.000
_cell.length_b   1.000
_cell.length_c   1.000
_cell.angle_alpha   90.00
_cell.angle_beta   90.00
_cell.angle_gamma   90.00
#
_symmetry.space_group_name_H-M   'P 1'
#
loop_
_entity.id
_entity.type
_entity.pdbx_description
1 polymer ?
#
loop_
_entity_poly.entity_id
_entity_poly.type
_entity_poly.pdbx_seq_one_letter_code
_entity_poly.pdbx_strand_id
1 'polypeptide(L)'
;IEVERGTGTNVKLQWNETNEDWEFEAYDHNNDATVNSGNPQLQTYGIPRSYKTTVGGSTSATVTHNLGTRDVIVQLYDTSSYDTVYADVVRTNTNTVTLTFGTAPSAGDITVLISTVG
;
A
#
# COMPACT_ATOMS: atom_id res chain seq x y z
N ILE A 1 27.57 -6.44 13.97
CA ILE A 1 27.85 -5.02 14.25
C ILE A 1 26.78 -4.47 15.17
N GLU A 2 27.21 -3.93 16.26
CA GLU A 2 26.31 -3.29 17.22
C GLU A 2 26.77 -1.86 17.46
N VAL A 3 25.83 -0.93 17.43
CA VAL A 3 26.09 0.47 17.73
C VAL A 3 25.34 0.84 19.00
N GLU A 4 26.08 1.21 20.02
CA GLU A 4 25.49 1.69 21.27
C GLU A 4 25.29 3.20 21.20
N ARG A 5 24.09 3.65 21.56
CA ARG A 5 23.69 5.06 21.47
C ARG A 5 23.48 5.69 22.85
N GLY A 6 24.20 5.25 23.85
CA GLY A 6 24.07 5.76 25.22
C GLY A 6 22.73 5.37 25.83
N THR A 7 21.88 6.36 26.15
CA THR A 7 20.55 6.10 26.69
C THR A 7 19.51 5.83 25.60
N GLY A 8 19.88 5.93 24.35
CA GLY A 8 18.99 5.65 23.24
C GLY A 8 18.92 4.17 22.90
N THR A 9 18.20 3.89 21.82
CA THR A 9 18.05 2.52 21.30
C THR A 9 19.35 2.02 20.71
N ASN A 10 19.77 0.84 21.11
CA ASN A 10 20.89 0.14 20.46
C ASN A 10 20.40 -0.53 19.19
N VAL A 11 21.24 -0.47 18.16
CA VAL A 11 20.95 -1.10 16.87
C VAL A 11 21.98 -2.18 16.62
N LYS A 12 21.50 -3.34 16.23
CA LYS A 12 22.36 -4.49 15.97
C LYS A 12 22.03 -5.07 14.60
N LEU A 13 23.05 -5.33 13.81
CA LEU A 13 22.94 -6.08 12.56
C LEU A 13 23.59 -7.43 12.78
N GLN A 14 22.86 -8.51 12.56
CA GLN A 14 23.38 -9.86 12.74
C GLN A 14 22.90 -10.81 11.66
N TRP A 15 23.69 -11.86 11.43
CA TRP A 15 23.29 -12.98 10.60
C TRP A 15 22.48 -13.97 11.43
N ASN A 16 21.31 -14.37 10.94
CA ASN A 16 20.49 -15.39 11.57
C ASN A 16 20.62 -16.71 10.80
N GLU A 17 21.31 -17.67 11.41
CA GLU A 17 21.53 -18.99 10.78
C GLU A 17 20.24 -19.79 10.60
N THR A 18 19.24 -19.54 11.45
CA THR A 18 17.98 -20.28 11.37
C THR A 18 17.14 -19.88 10.15
N ASN A 19 17.16 -18.58 9.84
CA ASN A 19 16.40 -18.02 8.72
C ASN A 19 17.27 -17.80 7.48
N GLU A 20 18.59 -17.96 7.63
CA GLU A 20 19.57 -17.70 6.57
C GLU A 20 19.46 -16.28 6.01
N ASP A 21 19.27 -15.29 6.89
CA ASP A 21 19.16 -13.89 6.48
C ASP A 21 19.86 -12.94 7.45
N TRP A 22 19.98 -11.69 7.03
CA TRP A 22 20.49 -10.61 7.87
C TRP A 22 19.36 -9.92 8.57
N GLU A 23 19.51 -9.68 9.86
CA GLU A 23 18.50 -9.06 10.70
C GLU A 23 18.99 -7.77 11.32
N PHE A 24 18.09 -6.79 11.42
CA PHE A 24 18.29 -5.61 12.25
C PHE A 24 17.49 -5.78 13.53
N GLU A 25 18.16 -5.63 14.65
CA GLU A 25 17.51 -5.58 15.95
C GLU A 25 17.72 -4.21 16.56
N ALA A 26 16.66 -3.63 17.08
CA ALA A 26 16.68 -2.37 17.80
C ALA A 26 16.16 -2.59 19.21
N TYR A 27 16.95 -2.20 20.18
CA TYR A 27 16.61 -2.33 21.60
C TYR A 27 16.64 -0.97 22.26
N ASP A 28 15.77 -0.74 23.23
CA ASP A 28 15.90 0.43 24.07
C ASP A 28 17.06 0.27 25.07
N HIS A 29 17.28 1.27 25.91
CA HIS A 29 18.38 1.24 26.89
C HIS A 29 18.20 0.16 27.97
N ASN A 30 17.01 -0.43 28.08
CA ASN A 30 16.74 -1.58 28.94
C ASN A 30 16.98 -2.91 28.23
N ASN A 31 17.49 -2.86 27.01
CA ASN A 31 17.74 -4.04 26.17
C ASN A 31 16.43 -4.77 25.83
N ASP A 32 15.36 -4.03 25.68
CA ASP A 32 14.07 -4.57 25.28
C ASP A 32 13.79 -4.19 23.84
N ALA A 33 13.36 -5.17 23.05
CA ALA A 33 13.04 -4.94 21.64
C ALA A 33 11.75 -4.11 21.55
N THR A 34 11.91 -2.82 21.24
CA THR A 34 10.78 -1.90 21.15
C THR A 34 10.26 -1.71 19.75
N VAL A 35 11.05 -2.10 18.75
CA VAL A 35 10.72 -1.95 17.34
C VAL A 35 10.51 -3.34 16.76
N ASN A 36 9.36 -3.57 16.16
CA ASN A 36 9.03 -4.86 15.59
C ASN A 36 9.19 -6.02 16.57
N SER A 37 8.69 -5.87 17.79
CA SER A 37 8.77 -6.95 18.75
C SER A 37 8.11 -8.22 18.18
N GLY A 38 8.87 -9.24 17.90
CA GLY A 38 8.41 -10.46 17.26
C GLY A 38 8.79 -10.59 15.80
N ASN A 39 9.29 -9.53 15.17
CA ASN A 39 9.82 -9.61 13.82
C ASN A 39 10.90 -8.55 13.60
N PRO A 40 12.11 -8.81 14.07
CA PRO A 40 13.22 -7.86 13.96
C PRO A 40 13.84 -7.76 12.57
N GLN A 41 13.27 -8.38 11.58
CA GLN A 41 13.81 -8.37 10.23
C GLN A 41 13.68 -7.00 9.60
N LEU A 42 14.59 -6.72 8.65
CA LEU A 42 14.49 -5.52 7.85
C LEU A 42 13.25 -5.61 6.97
N GLN A 43 12.20 -4.95 7.39
CA GLN A 43 11.00 -4.87 6.58
C GLN A 43 11.04 -3.62 5.73
N THR A 44 10.99 -3.81 4.43
CA THR A 44 10.73 -2.71 3.54
C THR A 44 9.24 -2.40 3.60
N TYR A 45 8.87 -1.39 4.36
CA TYR A 45 7.57 -0.79 4.20
C TYR A 45 7.61 -0.05 2.88
N GLY A 46 7.36 -0.75 1.79
CA GLY A 46 7.35 -0.15 0.48
C GLY A 46 6.36 1.00 0.43
N ILE A 47 6.72 2.06 -0.25
CA ILE A 47 5.76 3.09 -0.65
C ILE A 47 4.66 2.35 -1.40
N PRO A 48 3.37 2.51 -1.02
CA PRO A 48 2.30 1.86 -1.76
C PRO A 48 2.36 2.24 -3.23
N ARG A 49 2.37 1.26 -4.10
CA ARG A 49 2.46 1.47 -5.55
C ARG A 49 1.18 1.08 -6.27
N SER A 50 0.24 0.53 -5.55
CA SER A 50 -1.04 0.12 -6.09
C SER A 50 -2.14 0.25 -5.05
N TYR A 51 -3.37 0.30 -5.53
CA TYR A 51 -4.55 0.43 -4.70
C TYR A 51 -5.71 -0.33 -5.35
N LYS A 52 -6.51 -0.99 -4.55
CA LYS A 52 -7.68 -1.74 -5.01
C LYS A 52 -8.88 -1.38 -4.15
N THR A 53 -10.01 -1.13 -4.78
CA THR A 53 -11.27 -0.91 -4.09
C THR A 53 -12.44 -1.34 -4.96
N THR A 54 -13.64 -1.27 -4.41
CA THR A 54 -14.87 -1.48 -5.16
C THR A 54 -15.72 -0.22 -5.12
N VAL A 55 -16.44 0.02 -6.20
CA VAL A 55 -17.37 1.15 -6.30
C VAL A 55 -18.69 0.69 -6.89
N GLY A 56 -19.71 1.51 -6.79
CA GLY A 56 -21.03 1.26 -7.35
C GLY A 56 -22.10 2.05 -6.60
N GLY A 57 -23.32 1.92 -7.07
CA GLY A 57 -24.48 2.61 -6.47
C GLY A 57 -24.69 4.05 -6.94
N SER A 58 -23.82 4.57 -7.81
CA SER A 58 -23.92 5.94 -8.33
C SER A 58 -23.28 6.01 -9.71
N THR A 59 -23.64 7.03 -10.49
CA THR A 59 -23.00 7.31 -11.77
C THR A 59 -21.62 7.97 -11.60
N SER A 60 -21.30 8.44 -10.41
CA SER A 60 -19.99 9.05 -10.12
C SER A 60 -19.38 8.40 -8.88
N ALA A 61 -18.08 8.14 -8.94
CA ALA A 61 -17.33 7.58 -7.82
C ALA A 61 -16.01 8.31 -7.68
N THR A 62 -15.70 8.75 -6.48
CA THR A 62 -14.39 9.33 -6.15
C THR A 62 -13.59 8.30 -5.39
N VAL A 63 -12.41 7.96 -5.93
CA VAL A 63 -11.52 6.98 -5.32
C VAL A 63 -10.27 7.68 -4.83
N THR A 64 -10.02 7.62 -3.53
CA THR A 64 -8.82 8.17 -2.91
C THR A 64 -7.80 7.06 -2.75
N HIS A 65 -6.77 7.07 -3.59
CA HIS A 65 -5.74 6.02 -3.62
C HIS A 65 -4.49 6.36 -2.82
N ASN A 66 -4.27 7.63 -2.52
CA ASN A 66 -3.12 8.12 -1.73
C ASN A 66 -1.75 7.70 -2.27
N LEU A 67 -1.62 7.60 -3.60
CA LEU A 67 -0.35 7.21 -4.22
C LEU A 67 0.57 8.40 -4.50
N GLY A 68 0.09 9.62 -4.27
CA GLY A 68 0.92 10.82 -4.36
C GLY A 68 1.29 11.26 -5.76
N THR A 69 0.63 10.75 -6.79
CA THR A 69 0.92 11.09 -8.19
C THR A 69 -0.33 10.95 -9.06
N ARG A 70 -0.38 11.76 -10.11
CA ARG A 70 -1.38 11.59 -11.18
C ARG A 70 -0.98 10.55 -12.22
N ASP A 71 0.27 10.09 -12.20
CA ASP A 71 0.79 9.13 -13.15
C ASP A 71 0.40 7.71 -12.73
N VAL A 72 -0.89 7.42 -12.84
CA VAL A 72 -1.48 6.14 -12.46
C VAL A 72 -2.25 5.53 -13.62
N ILE A 73 -2.23 4.21 -13.69
CA ILE A 73 -3.08 3.43 -14.58
C ILE A 73 -4.29 2.98 -13.79
N VAL A 74 -5.48 3.16 -14.34
CA VAL A 74 -6.74 2.79 -13.72
C VAL A 74 -7.40 1.73 -14.58
N GLN A 75 -7.71 0.60 -13.97
CA GLN A 75 -8.39 -0.53 -14.61
C GLN A 75 -9.65 -0.85 -13.82
N LEU A 76 -10.73 -1.11 -14.52
CA LEU A 76 -12.00 -1.46 -13.91
C LEU A 76 -12.48 -2.80 -14.47
N TYR A 77 -13.07 -3.60 -13.60
CA TYR A 77 -13.74 -4.82 -14.04
C TYR A 77 -14.97 -5.11 -13.18
N ASP A 78 -15.91 -5.86 -13.77
CA ASP A 78 -17.10 -6.32 -13.06
C ASP A 78 -16.68 -7.35 -12.00
N THR A 79 -17.05 -7.10 -10.76
CA THR A 79 -16.62 -7.93 -9.62
C THR A 79 -17.10 -9.37 -9.75
N SER A 80 -18.25 -9.60 -10.40
CA SER A 80 -18.83 -10.94 -10.54
C SER A 80 -18.33 -11.69 -11.76
N SER A 81 -18.27 -11.03 -12.93
CA SER A 81 -17.94 -11.67 -14.20
C SER A 81 -16.46 -11.55 -14.57
N TYR A 82 -15.73 -10.62 -13.95
CA TYR A 82 -14.35 -10.27 -14.27
C TYR A 82 -14.16 -9.66 -15.67
N ASP A 83 -15.26 -9.27 -16.32
CA ASP A 83 -15.17 -8.56 -17.57
C ASP A 83 -14.67 -7.13 -17.36
N THR A 84 -13.83 -6.65 -18.24
CA THR A 84 -13.35 -5.26 -18.19
C THR A 84 -14.52 -4.29 -18.40
N VAL A 85 -14.57 -3.27 -17.57
CA VAL A 85 -15.58 -2.22 -17.63
C VAL A 85 -14.89 -0.91 -18.03
N TYR A 86 -15.56 -0.13 -18.84
CA TYR A 86 -15.06 1.18 -19.27
C TYR A 86 -15.88 2.29 -18.64
N ALA A 87 -15.20 3.32 -18.16
CA ALA A 87 -15.81 4.52 -17.62
C ALA A 87 -14.91 5.70 -17.91
N ASP A 88 -15.45 6.91 -17.80
CA ASP A 88 -14.64 8.10 -17.85
C ASP A 88 -13.80 8.18 -16.58
N VAL A 89 -12.51 8.39 -16.74
CA VAL A 89 -11.55 8.47 -15.62
C VAL A 89 -10.88 9.84 -15.67
N VAL A 90 -11.00 10.58 -14.57
CA VAL A 90 -10.31 11.85 -14.40
C VAL A 90 -9.37 11.72 -13.20
N ARG A 91 -8.11 12.06 -13.39
CA ARG A 91 -7.13 12.13 -12.32
C ARG A 91 -7.26 13.49 -11.65
N THR A 92 -8.15 13.54 -10.67
CA THR A 92 -8.61 14.78 -10.05
C THR A 92 -7.47 15.53 -9.35
N ASN A 93 -6.65 14.79 -8.64
CA ASN A 93 -5.43 15.31 -7.99
C ASN A 93 -4.43 14.17 -7.80
N THR A 94 -3.34 14.42 -7.09
CA THR A 94 -2.28 13.42 -6.91
C THR A 94 -2.70 12.22 -6.07
N ASN A 95 -3.85 12.28 -5.40
CA ASN A 95 -4.30 11.22 -4.50
C ASN A 95 -5.67 10.65 -4.86
N THR A 96 -6.34 11.21 -5.87
CA THR A 96 -7.74 10.92 -6.12
C THR A 96 -8.01 10.82 -7.61
N VAL A 97 -8.81 9.82 -7.99
CA VAL A 97 -9.39 9.72 -9.34
C VAL A 97 -10.92 9.78 -9.21
N THR A 98 -11.55 10.35 -10.22
CA THR A 98 -13.01 10.40 -10.32
C THR A 98 -13.45 9.57 -11.50
N LEU A 99 -14.40 8.67 -11.26
CA LEU A 99 -14.97 7.79 -12.28
C LEU A 99 -16.38 8.23 -12.58
N THR A 100 -16.75 8.23 -13.85
CA THR A 100 -18.12 8.55 -14.29
C THR A 100 -18.63 7.43 -15.17
N PHE A 101 -19.77 6.86 -14.77
CA PHE A 101 -20.45 5.78 -15.49
C PHE A 101 -21.64 6.33 -16.23
N GLY A 102 -21.92 5.79 -17.41
CA GLY A 102 -23.12 6.16 -18.17
C GLY A 102 -24.40 5.69 -17.48
N THR A 103 -24.35 4.54 -16.84
CA THR A 103 -25.44 3.98 -16.01
C THR A 103 -24.86 3.60 -14.67
N ALA A 104 -25.56 3.92 -13.57
CA ALA A 104 -25.08 3.59 -12.24
C ALA A 104 -24.98 2.07 -12.06
N PRO A 105 -23.79 1.52 -11.77
CA PRO A 105 -23.67 0.11 -11.39
C PRO A 105 -24.28 -0.11 -10.01
N SER A 106 -24.60 -1.35 -9.69
CA SER A 106 -25.01 -1.71 -8.33
C SER A 106 -23.84 -1.57 -7.35
N ALA A 107 -24.17 -1.39 -6.07
CA ALA A 107 -23.14 -1.19 -5.05
C ALA A 107 -22.13 -2.36 -5.04
N GLY A 108 -20.86 -2.04 -5.09
CA GLY A 108 -19.79 -3.05 -5.06
C GLY A 108 -19.60 -3.84 -6.34
N ASP A 109 -20.31 -3.54 -7.41
CA ASP A 109 -20.25 -4.32 -8.65
C ASP A 109 -18.98 -4.06 -9.47
N ILE A 110 -18.31 -2.97 -9.24
CA ILE A 110 -17.11 -2.58 -10.01
C ILE A 110 -15.87 -2.63 -9.11
N THR A 111 -14.91 -3.41 -9.52
CA THR A 111 -13.59 -3.42 -8.88
C THR A 111 -12.67 -2.44 -9.61
N VAL A 112 -11.99 -1.60 -8.86
CA VAL A 112 -11.07 -0.58 -9.36
C VAL A 112 -9.66 -0.94 -8.95
N LEU A 113 -8.78 -1.05 -9.92
CA LEU A 113 -7.35 -1.28 -9.73
C LEU A 113 -6.59 -0.04 -10.16
N ILE A 114 -5.74 0.48 -9.29
CA ILE A 114 -4.94 1.67 -9.58
C ILE A 114 -3.47 1.34 -9.29
N SER A 115 -2.61 1.63 -10.25
CA SER A 115 -1.18 1.36 -10.14
C SER A 115 -0.38 2.57 -10.58
N THR A 116 0.69 2.88 -9.86
CA THR A 116 1.60 3.95 -10.26
C THR A 116 2.49 3.52 -11.42
N VAL A 117 2.91 4.49 -12.21
CA VAL A 117 3.91 4.33 -13.27
C VAL A 117 5.17 5.09 -12.84
N GLY A 118 6.20 4.35 -12.53
CA GLY A 118 7.46 4.95 -12.09
C GLY A 118 7.65 5.09 -10.59
#